data_ec39e998d78a0ecb1cdd0abca67052db
#
_entry.id   ec39e998d78a0ecb1cdd0abca67052db
#
_cell.length_a   1.000
_cell.length_b   1.000
_cell.length_c   1.000
_cell.angle_alpha   90.00
_cell.angle_beta   90.00
_cell.angle_gamma   90.00
#
_symmetry.space_group_name_H-M   'P 1'
#
loop_
_entity.id
_entity.type
_entity.pdbx_description
1 polymer ?
#
loop_
_entity_poly.entity_id
_entity_poly.type
_entity_poly.pdbx_seq_one_letter_code
_entity_poly.pdbx_strand_id
1 'polypeptide(L)'
;MDEAHKPHNGLPPLEPSVYEHTLGRAEPRKCLSPGSNNILLGKSRKKVKIRKEIGVKMMIRSFVAIDLPDSCKGALEGVGRQLRRRVPPGSVRWSKVAGIHLTLKFLGDVAEGDVSSIKDVLAQVGQRHAPFSLTVGGVGCFPNVNKPRVVWVGVQEESGVLAALQQDVVKSLVPLGFEPEKRAFHPHLTLGRVKRGLRAADQRRLGEVIATAGVGELSRVQVSSYRLMRSDLRPSGAVYTPLAVLNLAG
;
A
#
# COMPACT_ATOMS: atom_id res chain seq x y z
N MET A 1 -34.18 -26.75 34.33
CA MET A 1 -32.69 -26.65 34.24
C MET A 1 -32.38 -26.25 32.81
N ASP A 2 -32.40 -24.94 32.59
CA ASP A 2 -32.13 -24.31 31.27
C ASP A 2 -30.71 -23.77 31.28
N GLU A 3 -29.81 -24.42 30.50
CA GLU A 3 -28.50 -23.84 30.20
C GLU A 3 -28.62 -22.94 28.98
N ALA A 4 -28.60 -21.65 29.24
CA ALA A 4 -28.60 -20.61 28.24
C ALA A 4 -27.27 -20.60 27.45
N HIS A 5 -27.35 -20.92 26.18
CA HIS A 5 -26.30 -20.84 25.18
C HIS A 5 -25.95 -19.34 24.91
N LYS A 6 -24.77 -18.89 25.38
CA LYS A 6 -24.22 -17.56 25.02
C LYS A 6 -23.53 -17.66 23.67
N PRO A 7 -23.84 -16.80 22.72
CA PRO A 7 -23.04 -16.69 21.49
C PRO A 7 -21.75 -15.90 21.78
N HIS A 8 -20.60 -16.56 21.68
CA HIS A 8 -19.30 -15.90 21.56
C HIS A 8 -19.13 -15.44 20.12
N ASN A 9 -19.40 -14.18 19.85
CA ASN A 9 -18.98 -13.52 18.59
C ASN A 9 -18.55 -12.08 18.92
N GLY A 10 -17.30 -11.92 19.28
CA GLY A 10 -16.62 -10.64 19.36
C GLY A 10 -15.17 -10.83 18.97
N LEU A 11 -14.78 -10.31 17.79
CA LEU A 11 -13.38 -10.09 17.47
C LEU A 11 -12.77 -9.23 18.57
N PRO A 12 -11.59 -9.58 19.13
CA PRO A 12 -10.97 -8.79 20.17
C PRO A 12 -10.70 -7.38 19.63
N PRO A 13 -10.91 -6.33 20.43
CA PRO A 13 -10.56 -4.97 20.03
C PRO A 13 -9.05 -4.90 19.77
N LEU A 14 -8.67 -4.40 18.59
CA LEU A 14 -7.28 -4.09 18.28
C LEU A 14 -6.80 -3.02 19.27
N GLU A 15 -5.83 -3.36 20.11
CA GLU A 15 -5.19 -2.42 21.04
C GLU A 15 -4.71 -1.18 20.28
N PRO A 16 -4.94 0.04 20.81
CA PRO A 16 -4.49 1.27 20.16
C PRO A 16 -2.97 1.39 20.28
N SER A 17 -2.25 0.98 19.25
CA SER A 17 -0.82 1.25 19.12
C SER A 17 -0.59 2.75 19.00
N VAL A 18 0.16 3.29 19.95
CA VAL A 18 0.57 4.69 20.05
C VAL A 18 1.45 5.06 18.85
N TYR A 19 0.91 5.84 17.92
CA TYR A 19 1.68 6.41 16.80
C TYR A 19 1.99 7.89 17.08
N GLU A 20 3.17 8.16 17.60
CA GLU A 20 3.76 9.49 17.54
C GLU A 20 4.73 9.62 16.35
N HIS A 21 4.45 10.66 15.55
CA HIS A 21 5.29 11.48 14.67
C HIS A 21 6.45 10.87 13.85
N THR A 22 6.46 11.04 12.54
CA THR A 22 6.89 12.23 11.78
C THR A 22 6.70 12.00 10.28
N LEU A 23 6.00 12.92 9.62
CA LEU A 23 6.04 13.05 8.15
C LEU A 23 7.34 13.78 7.80
N GLY A 24 8.43 13.06 7.61
CA GLY A 24 9.67 13.60 7.05
C GLY A 24 9.47 13.94 5.58
N ARG A 25 9.58 15.23 5.23
CA ARG A 25 9.81 15.69 3.86
C ARG A 25 11.14 15.12 3.39
N ALA A 26 11.15 14.38 2.29
CA ALA A 26 12.37 14.09 1.56
C ALA A 26 12.82 15.38 0.86
N GLU A 27 13.92 15.96 1.32
CA GLU A 27 14.60 17.05 0.61
C GLU A 27 15.36 16.48 -0.59
N PRO A 28 15.45 17.24 -1.71
CA PRO A 28 16.21 16.80 -2.88
C PRO A 28 17.71 16.90 -2.57
N ARG A 29 18.42 15.80 -2.78
CA ARG A 29 19.88 15.75 -2.64
C ARG A 29 20.53 16.69 -3.67
N LYS A 30 21.34 17.63 -3.16
CA LYS A 30 22.20 18.50 -3.96
C LYS A 30 23.25 17.66 -4.68
N CYS A 31 23.30 17.77 -6.00
CA CYS A 31 24.41 17.28 -6.81
C CYS A 31 25.66 18.10 -6.52
N LEU A 32 26.71 17.45 -6.06
CA LEU A 32 28.05 18.02 -5.98
C LEU A 32 28.69 18.04 -7.38
N SER A 33 29.11 19.21 -7.82
CA SER A 33 29.88 19.40 -9.04
C SER A 33 31.32 18.93 -8.85
N PRO A 34 31.94 18.21 -9.79
CA PRO A 34 33.38 17.95 -9.75
C PRO A 34 34.15 19.13 -10.29
N GLY A 35 35.17 19.54 -9.51
CA GLY A 35 36.06 20.64 -9.79
C GLY A 35 36.87 20.47 -11.07
N SER A 36 37.16 21.62 -11.68
CA SER A 36 38.02 21.78 -12.86
C SER A 36 39.49 21.60 -12.51
N ASN A 37 40.20 20.69 -13.16
CA ASN A 37 41.64 20.72 -13.27
C ASN A 37 42.01 21.00 -14.74
N ASN A 38 42.48 22.20 -15.00
CA ASN A 38 43.15 22.59 -16.24
C ASN A 38 44.57 22.09 -16.25
N ILE A 39 44.93 21.23 -17.23
CA ILE A 39 46.32 21.02 -17.67
C ILE A 39 46.32 21.27 -19.18
N LEU A 40 47.05 22.34 -19.54
CA LEU A 40 47.43 22.69 -20.91
C LEU A 40 48.51 21.77 -21.39
N LEU A 41 48.33 21.08 -22.53
CA LEU A 41 49.37 20.71 -23.47
C LEU A 41 48.74 20.38 -24.82
N GLY A 42 49.20 21.08 -25.84
CA GLY A 42 48.69 21.07 -27.20
C GLY A 42 48.97 19.79 -27.97
N LYS A 43 48.04 19.48 -28.85
CA LYS A 43 48.22 19.10 -30.27
C LYS A 43 46.85 18.71 -30.85
N SER A 44 46.52 19.27 -31.99
CA SER A 44 45.34 19.05 -32.79
C SER A 44 44.96 17.57 -32.92
N ARG A 45 43.83 17.18 -32.29
CA ARG A 45 43.10 15.95 -32.63
C ARG A 45 41.62 16.28 -32.72
N LYS A 46 41.02 15.97 -33.87
CA LYS A 46 39.59 16.09 -34.13
C LYS A 46 38.80 15.49 -32.95
N LYS A 47 38.12 16.34 -32.18
CA LYS A 47 37.21 15.94 -31.11
C LYS A 47 36.00 15.26 -31.77
N VAL A 48 35.99 13.96 -31.79
CA VAL A 48 34.75 13.20 -31.95
C VAL A 48 33.92 13.48 -30.69
N LYS A 49 32.89 14.33 -30.82
CA LYS A 49 31.88 14.51 -29.77
C LYS A 49 31.10 13.21 -29.69
N ILE A 50 31.50 12.30 -28.81
CA ILE A 50 30.62 11.23 -28.34
C ILE A 50 29.50 11.94 -27.61
N ARG A 51 28.35 12.15 -28.26
CA ARG A 51 27.10 12.47 -27.56
C ARG A 51 26.79 11.27 -26.69
N LYS A 52 27.07 11.39 -25.39
CA LYS A 52 26.51 10.50 -24.40
C LYS A 52 25.00 10.71 -24.51
N GLU A 53 24.29 9.80 -25.15
CA GLU A 53 22.85 9.75 -25.13
C GLU A 53 22.45 9.63 -23.64
N ILE A 54 21.99 10.74 -23.08
CA ILE A 54 21.32 10.72 -21.78
C ILE A 54 19.96 10.08 -22.07
N GLY A 55 19.93 8.75 -22.05
CA GLY A 55 18.69 8.00 -22.09
C GLY A 55 17.81 8.49 -20.95
N VAL A 56 16.69 9.13 -21.25
CA VAL A 56 15.68 9.49 -20.25
C VAL A 56 15.20 8.19 -19.65
N LYS A 57 15.66 7.88 -18.42
CA LYS A 57 15.23 6.69 -17.68
C LYS A 57 13.76 6.89 -17.34
N MET A 58 12.87 6.21 -18.05
CA MET A 58 11.44 6.27 -17.75
C MET A 58 11.20 5.63 -16.37
N MET A 59 10.53 6.38 -15.49
CA MET A 59 10.22 5.96 -14.13
C MET A 59 8.76 5.56 -14.03
N ILE A 60 8.50 4.44 -13.40
CA ILE A 60 7.16 3.87 -13.21
C ILE A 60 6.90 3.79 -11.70
N ARG A 61 5.89 4.49 -11.21
CA ARG A 61 5.47 4.36 -9.83
C ARG A 61 4.84 2.98 -9.61
N SER A 62 5.43 2.17 -8.72
CA SER A 62 5.07 0.76 -8.57
C SER A 62 4.88 0.35 -7.11
N PHE A 63 4.15 -0.75 -6.91
CA PHE A 63 3.93 -1.38 -5.62
C PHE A 63 3.57 -2.86 -5.81
N VAL A 64 3.73 -3.65 -4.75
CA VAL A 64 3.33 -5.07 -4.70
C VAL A 64 2.05 -5.18 -3.89
N ALA A 65 1.05 -5.91 -4.39
CA ALA A 65 -0.25 -6.02 -3.74
C ALA A 65 -0.98 -7.34 -4.06
N ILE A 66 -1.89 -7.73 -3.18
CA ILE A 66 -2.92 -8.74 -3.43
C ILE A 66 -4.16 -8.01 -3.95
N ASP A 67 -4.68 -8.44 -5.09
CA ASP A 67 -5.96 -7.95 -5.62
C ASP A 67 -7.12 -8.71 -4.97
N LEU A 68 -8.30 -8.13 -5.02
CA LEU A 68 -9.50 -8.65 -4.39
C LEU A 68 -10.51 -9.08 -5.45
N PRO A 69 -11.28 -10.16 -5.22
CA PRO A 69 -12.39 -10.53 -6.09
C PRO A 69 -13.52 -9.50 -6.04
N ASP A 70 -14.31 -9.43 -7.10
CA ASP A 70 -15.39 -8.44 -7.25
C ASP A 70 -16.45 -8.56 -6.16
N SER A 71 -16.72 -9.77 -5.65
CA SER A 71 -17.61 -10.00 -4.50
C SER A 71 -17.14 -9.26 -3.25
N CYS A 72 -15.84 -9.36 -2.92
CA CYS A 72 -15.24 -8.62 -1.81
C CYS A 72 -15.29 -7.10 -2.07
N LYS A 73 -14.95 -6.66 -3.28
CA LYS A 73 -15.05 -5.24 -3.68
C LYS A 73 -16.48 -4.70 -3.53
N GLY A 74 -17.49 -5.48 -3.89
CA GLY A 74 -18.91 -5.12 -3.69
C GLY A 74 -19.28 -4.93 -2.21
N ALA A 75 -18.79 -5.81 -1.32
CA ALA A 75 -18.98 -5.68 0.12
C ALA A 75 -18.32 -4.40 0.67
N LEU A 76 -17.08 -4.11 0.24
CA LEU A 76 -16.35 -2.88 0.60
C LEU A 76 -17.09 -1.62 0.14
N GLU A 77 -17.72 -1.66 -1.03
CA GLU A 77 -18.54 -0.55 -1.52
C GLU A 77 -19.74 -0.31 -0.62
N GLY A 78 -20.38 -1.37 -0.15
CA GLY A 78 -21.48 -1.31 0.83
C GLY A 78 -21.06 -0.56 2.10
N VAL A 79 -19.93 -0.96 2.69
CA VAL A 79 -19.33 -0.28 3.86
C VAL A 79 -19.00 1.18 3.54
N GLY A 80 -18.38 1.44 2.40
CA GLY A 80 -18.09 2.81 1.96
C GLY A 80 -19.34 3.68 1.85
N ARG A 81 -20.46 3.17 1.31
CA ARG A 81 -21.75 3.88 1.24
C ARG A 81 -22.32 4.15 2.65
N GLN A 82 -22.26 3.16 3.55
CA GLN A 82 -22.74 3.30 4.92
C GLN A 82 -21.96 4.41 5.67
N LEU A 83 -20.64 4.40 5.59
CA LEU A 83 -19.79 5.40 6.23
C LEU A 83 -20.01 6.80 5.65
N ARG A 84 -20.13 6.95 4.32
CA ARG A 84 -20.37 8.24 3.66
C ARG A 84 -21.60 8.97 4.18
N ARG A 85 -22.66 8.24 4.55
CA ARG A 85 -23.90 8.81 5.08
C ARG A 85 -23.77 9.31 6.53
N ARG A 86 -22.79 8.82 7.28
CA ARG A 86 -22.62 9.09 8.70
C ARG A 86 -21.51 10.11 9.00
N VAL A 87 -20.49 10.19 8.14
CA VAL A 87 -19.36 11.12 8.31
C VAL A 87 -19.70 12.53 7.82
N PRO A 88 -19.03 13.59 8.34
CA PRO A 88 -19.22 14.95 7.84
C PRO A 88 -19.01 15.03 6.33
N PRO A 89 -19.92 15.71 5.59
CA PRO A 89 -19.82 15.83 4.14
C PRO A 89 -18.47 16.36 3.70
N GLY A 90 -17.90 15.74 2.68
CA GLY A 90 -16.64 16.19 2.11
C GLY A 90 -15.39 15.98 2.98
N SER A 91 -15.50 15.35 4.17
CA SER A 91 -14.37 15.10 5.08
C SER A 91 -13.38 14.05 4.56
N VAL A 92 -13.84 13.09 3.76
CA VAL A 92 -13.04 11.97 3.24
C VAL A 92 -13.05 11.98 1.72
N ARG A 93 -11.85 11.82 1.11
CA ARG A 93 -11.70 11.45 -0.29
C ARG A 93 -11.71 9.94 -0.39
N TRP A 94 -12.82 9.39 -0.82
CA TRP A 94 -13.03 7.96 -0.93
C TRP A 94 -12.26 7.36 -2.10
N SER A 95 -11.75 6.14 -1.91
CA SER A 95 -11.14 5.34 -2.96
C SER A 95 -12.20 4.85 -3.94
N LYS A 96 -11.82 4.72 -5.23
CA LYS A 96 -12.64 3.96 -6.19
C LYS A 96 -12.50 2.48 -5.82
N VAL A 97 -13.62 1.78 -5.71
CA VAL A 97 -13.68 0.40 -5.26
C VAL A 97 -12.82 -0.52 -6.13
N ALA A 98 -12.85 -0.34 -7.45
CA ALA A 98 -12.02 -1.10 -8.39
C ALA A 98 -10.50 -0.99 -8.13
N GLY A 99 -10.07 0.08 -7.45
CA GLY A 99 -8.66 0.29 -7.10
C GLY A 99 -8.29 -0.13 -5.67
N ILE A 100 -9.22 -0.71 -4.90
CA ILE A 100 -8.91 -1.18 -3.54
C ILE A 100 -8.15 -2.51 -3.63
N HIS A 101 -7.03 -2.60 -2.91
CA HIS A 101 -6.14 -3.75 -2.86
C HIS A 101 -5.45 -3.84 -1.50
N LEU A 102 -4.90 -4.99 -1.15
CA LEU A 102 -4.04 -5.17 0.00
C LEU A 102 -2.59 -4.93 -0.42
N THR A 103 -2.02 -3.81 -0.01
CA THR A 103 -0.61 -3.48 -0.32
C THR A 103 0.34 -4.30 0.55
N LEU A 104 1.29 -4.99 -0.08
CA LEU A 104 2.38 -5.71 0.60
C LEU A 104 3.62 -4.83 0.74
N LYS A 105 4.01 -4.09 -0.33
CA LYS A 105 5.15 -3.18 -0.32
C LYS A 105 5.02 -2.07 -1.36
N PHE A 106 5.32 -0.84 -0.96
CA PHE A 106 5.52 0.26 -1.91
C PHE A 106 6.96 0.27 -2.42
N LEU A 107 7.13 0.39 -3.75
CA LEU A 107 8.44 0.48 -4.41
C LEU A 107 8.79 1.93 -4.75
N GLY A 108 7.79 2.81 -4.84
CA GLY A 108 8.00 4.17 -5.33
C GLY A 108 8.25 4.22 -6.84
N ASP A 109 9.14 5.11 -7.27
CA ASP A 109 9.50 5.27 -8.67
C ASP A 109 10.58 4.26 -9.05
N VAL A 110 10.25 3.33 -9.93
CA VAL A 110 11.07 2.24 -10.44
C VAL A 110 11.45 2.55 -11.87
N ALA A 111 12.71 2.35 -12.25
CA ALA A 111 13.08 2.47 -13.65
C ALA A 111 12.50 1.32 -14.47
N GLU A 112 12.00 1.62 -15.66
CA GLU A 112 11.35 0.63 -16.53
C GLU A 112 12.25 -0.59 -16.81
N GLY A 113 13.56 -0.39 -16.96
CA GLY A 113 14.53 -1.47 -17.14
C GLY A 113 14.71 -2.40 -15.94
N ASP A 114 14.34 -1.96 -14.72
CA ASP A 114 14.48 -2.76 -13.51
C ASP A 114 13.23 -3.65 -13.26
N VAL A 115 12.13 -3.43 -14.01
CA VAL A 115 10.86 -4.14 -13.83
C VAL A 115 11.01 -5.64 -14.05
N SER A 116 11.84 -6.08 -15.01
CA SER A 116 12.07 -7.52 -15.24
C SER A 116 12.71 -8.19 -14.04
N SER A 117 13.80 -7.63 -13.51
CA SER A 117 14.48 -8.19 -12.34
C SER A 117 13.56 -8.24 -11.10
N ILE A 118 12.70 -7.24 -10.92
CA ILE A 118 11.71 -7.24 -9.84
C ILE A 118 10.70 -8.37 -10.03
N LYS A 119 10.22 -8.60 -11.27
CA LYS A 119 9.29 -9.70 -11.57
C LYS A 119 9.90 -11.05 -11.25
N ASP A 120 11.16 -11.26 -11.66
CA ASP A 120 11.87 -12.54 -11.48
C ASP A 120 12.04 -12.86 -10.00
N VAL A 121 12.47 -11.87 -9.20
CA VAL A 121 12.60 -11.99 -7.74
C VAL A 121 11.25 -12.30 -7.10
N LEU A 122 10.20 -11.56 -7.48
CA LEU A 122 8.86 -11.79 -6.93
C LEU A 122 8.30 -13.16 -7.34
N ALA A 123 8.54 -13.63 -8.57
CA ALA A 123 8.11 -14.97 -9.00
C ALA A 123 8.73 -16.06 -8.11
N GLN A 124 10.03 -15.94 -7.79
CA GLN A 124 10.70 -16.86 -6.86
C GLN A 124 10.12 -16.80 -5.45
N VAL A 125 9.72 -15.62 -4.96
CA VAL A 125 9.01 -15.49 -3.68
C VAL A 125 7.71 -16.26 -3.71
N GLY A 126 6.89 -16.11 -4.76
CA GLY A 126 5.61 -16.81 -4.89
C GLY A 126 5.71 -18.33 -4.82
N GLN A 127 6.78 -18.91 -5.36
CA GLN A 127 7.01 -20.35 -5.33
C GLN A 127 7.28 -20.94 -3.93
N ARG A 128 7.57 -20.10 -2.94
CA ARG A 128 7.84 -20.52 -1.55
C ARG A 128 6.63 -20.43 -0.64
N HIS A 129 5.51 -19.94 -1.12
CA HIS A 129 4.31 -19.72 -0.33
C HIS A 129 3.10 -20.42 -0.94
N ALA A 130 2.40 -21.22 -0.12
CA ALA A 130 1.15 -21.84 -0.51
C ALA A 130 0.00 -20.82 -0.62
N PRO A 131 -1.03 -21.08 -1.43
CA PRO A 131 -2.29 -20.35 -1.40
C PRO A 131 -2.91 -20.35 0.01
N PHE A 132 -3.53 -19.24 0.39
CA PHE A 132 -4.10 -19.04 1.73
C PHE A 132 -5.40 -18.23 1.69
N SER A 133 -6.12 -18.21 2.82
CA SER A 133 -7.37 -17.45 2.95
C SER A 133 -7.18 -16.21 3.80
N LEU A 134 -7.86 -15.13 3.41
CA LEU A 134 -7.97 -13.88 4.17
C LEU A 134 -9.39 -13.70 4.66
N THR A 135 -9.56 -13.22 5.89
CA THR A 135 -10.81 -12.68 6.40
C THR A 135 -10.77 -11.16 6.32
N VAL A 136 -11.76 -10.57 5.65
CA VAL A 136 -11.91 -9.12 5.48
C VAL A 136 -13.04 -8.65 6.38
N GLY A 137 -12.77 -7.66 7.26
CA GLY A 137 -13.79 -7.16 8.19
C GLY A 137 -13.25 -6.09 9.13
N GLY A 138 -14.14 -5.57 9.96
CA GLY A 138 -13.82 -4.46 10.84
C GLY A 138 -13.52 -3.15 10.09
N VAL A 139 -13.71 -2.02 10.76
CA VAL A 139 -13.38 -0.68 10.23
C VAL A 139 -12.47 0.02 11.21
N GLY A 140 -11.46 0.69 10.68
CA GLY A 140 -10.54 1.46 11.50
C GLY A 140 -9.95 2.65 10.76
N CYS A 141 -9.03 3.33 11.43
CA CYS A 141 -8.31 4.44 10.84
C CYS A 141 -6.87 4.53 11.34
N PHE A 142 -6.02 5.12 10.53
CA PHE A 142 -4.67 5.50 10.94
C PHE A 142 -4.55 7.02 11.08
N PRO A 143 -3.71 7.52 12.02
CA PRO A 143 -3.04 6.77 13.09
C PRO A 143 -4.00 6.27 14.19
N ASN A 144 -5.07 7.01 14.49
CA ASN A 144 -6.08 6.66 15.50
C ASN A 144 -7.36 7.48 15.31
N VAL A 145 -8.41 7.19 16.07
CA VAL A 145 -9.73 7.83 15.97
C VAL A 145 -9.73 9.30 16.35
N ASN A 146 -8.76 9.77 17.18
CA ASN A 146 -8.66 11.18 17.56
C ASN A 146 -8.10 12.05 16.43
N LYS A 147 -7.25 11.47 15.56
CA LYS A 147 -6.61 12.17 14.42
C LYS A 147 -6.65 11.31 13.15
N PRO A 148 -7.82 10.90 12.65
CA PRO A 148 -7.92 10.01 11.52
C PRO A 148 -7.34 10.65 10.26
N ARG A 149 -6.55 9.90 9.50
CA ARG A 149 -5.95 10.28 8.21
C ARG A 149 -6.28 9.31 7.09
N VAL A 150 -6.42 8.03 7.43
CA VAL A 150 -6.78 6.97 6.49
C VAL A 150 -7.90 6.16 7.13
N VAL A 151 -8.98 5.95 6.41
CA VAL A 151 -10.09 5.06 6.79
C VAL A 151 -9.91 3.76 6.03
N TRP A 152 -9.99 2.62 6.75
CA TRP A 152 -9.71 1.31 6.17
C TRP A 152 -10.65 0.22 6.71
N VAL A 153 -10.70 -0.91 5.98
CA VAL A 153 -11.24 -2.20 6.44
C VAL A 153 -10.07 -3.11 6.76
N GLY A 154 -10.16 -3.83 7.87
CA GLY A 154 -9.13 -4.75 8.32
C GLY A 154 -9.05 -6.01 7.46
N VAL A 155 -7.88 -6.64 7.50
CA VAL A 155 -7.61 -7.95 6.92
C VAL A 155 -6.93 -8.79 7.98
N GLN A 156 -7.43 -10.01 8.19
CA GLN A 156 -6.87 -10.99 9.12
C GLN A 156 -6.48 -12.24 8.37
N GLU A 157 -5.40 -12.86 8.80
CA GLU A 157 -4.91 -14.14 8.35
C GLU A 157 -4.27 -14.85 9.55
N GLU A 158 -4.76 -16.04 9.89
CA GLU A 158 -4.47 -16.68 11.17
C GLU A 158 -3.25 -17.61 11.14
N SER A 159 -2.85 -18.10 9.96
CA SER A 159 -1.76 -19.06 9.81
C SER A 159 -0.37 -18.41 9.78
N GLY A 160 -0.29 -17.09 9.65
CA GLY A 160 0.97 -16.34 9.52
C GLY A 160 1.55 -16.28 8.10
N VAL A 161 0.91 -16.93 7.12
CA VAL A 161 1.40 -16.99 5.73
C VAL A 161 1.43 -15.59 5.08
N LEU A 162 0.41 -14.76 5.33
CA LEU A 162 0.40 -13.38 4.82
C LEU A 162 1.59 -12.55 5.35
N ALA A 163 1.88 -12.68 6.63
CA ALA A 163 3.02 -11.97 7.24
C ALA A 163 4.35 -12.50 6.71
N ALA A 164 4.48 -13.82 6.55
CA ALA A 164 5.67 -14.46 5.96
C ALA A 164 5.88 -14.03 4.50
N LEU A 165 4.83 -14.04 3.66
CA LEU A 165 4.87 -13.58 2.29
C LEU A 165 5.33 -12.11 2.22
N GLN A 166 4.74 -11.24 3.04
CA GLN A 166 5.08 -9.83 3.08
C GLN A 166 6.56 -9.61 3.46
N GLN A 167 7.04 -10.33 4.48
CA GLN A 167 8.45 -10.26 4.90
C GLN A 167 9.41 -10.75 3.80
N ASP A 168 9.06 -11.84 3.11
CA ASP A 168 9.86 -12.38 2.02
C ASP A 168 9.89 -11.45 0.82
N VAL A 169 8.76 -10.81 0.46
CA VAL A 169 8.71 -9.77 -0.55
C VAL A 169 9.65 -8.63 -0.18
N VAL A 170 9.60 -8.15 1.06
CA VAL A 170 10.46 -7.05 1.53
C VAL A 170 11.93 -7.44 1.48
N LYS A 171 12.30 -8.59 2.06
CA LYS A 171 13.70 -9.06 2.12
C LYS A 171 14.29 -9.31 0.75
N SER A 172 13.53 -9.95 -0.14
CA SER A 172 14.01 -10.31 -1.48
C SER A 172 14.23 -9.09 -2.39
N LEU A 173 13.58 -7.96 -2.12
CA LEU A 173 13.74 -6.73 -2.88
C LEU A 173 14.87 -5.82 -2.37
N VAL A 174 15.45 -6.09 -1.19
CA VAL A 174 16.58 -5.31 -0.65
C VAL A 174 17.80 -5.29 -1.59
N PRO A 175 18.24 -6.43 -2.19
CA PRO A 175 19.36 -6.42 -3.12
C PRO A 175 19.15 -5.58 -4.37
N LEU A 176 17.87 -5.29 -4.71
CA LEU A 176 17.49 -4.41 -5.83
C LEU A 176 17.37 -2.94 -5.40
N GLY A 177 17.74 -2.59 -4.15
CA GLY A 177 17.74 -1.22 -3.64
C GLY A 177 16.42 -0.76 -2.99
N PHE A 178 15.48 -1.67 -2.72
CA PHE A 178 14.21 -1.33 -2.07
C PHE A 178 14.29 -1.59 -0.56
N GLU A 179 14.64 -0.56 0.19
CA GLU A 179 14.78 -0.62 1.64
C GLU A 179 13.51 -1.11 2.35
N PRO A 180 13.65 -1.86 3.48
CA PRO A 180 12.53 -2.22 4.33
C PRO A 180 11.81 -1.00 4.89
N GLU A 181 10.49 -1.11 5.08
CA GLU A 181 9.72 -0.08 5.75
C GLU A 181 10.00 -0.09 7.26
N LYS A 182 10.17 1.10 7.84
CA LYS A 182 10.42 1.25 9.29
C LYS A 182 9.22 0.90 10.17
N ARG A 183 8.03 0.81 9.57
CA ARG A 183 6.76 0.57 10.28
C ARG A 183 6.37 -0.90 10.16
N ALA A 184 5.75 -1.42 11.21
CA ALA A 184 5.16 -2.74 11.19
C ALA A 184 4.11 -2.86 10.08
N PHE A 185 4.00 -4.05 9.49
CA PHE A 185 2.98 -4.37 8.51
C PHE A 185 1.63 -4.53 9.22
N HIS A 186 0.67 -3.69 8.83
CA HIS A 186 -0.72 -3.78 9.29
C HIS A 186 -1.60 -4.02 8.07
N PRO A 187 -2.07 -5.25 7.84
CA PRO A 187 -2.90 -5.60 6.69
C PRO A 187 -4.20 -4.81 6.69
N HIS A 188 -4.45 -4.02 5.65
CA HIS A 188 -5.66 -3.19 5.56
C HIS A 188 -6.03 -2.83 4.13
N LEU A 189 -7.31 -2.55 3.90
CA LEU A 189 -7.89 -2.13 2.64
C LEU A 189 -8.33 -0.66 2.76
N THR A 190 -7.63 0.24 2.08
CA THR A 190 -7.90 1.68 2.19
C THR A 190 -9.23 2.07 1.53
N LEU A 191 -10.24 2.42 2.32
CA LEU A 191 -11.51 2.97 1.86
C LEU A 191 -11.42 4.43 1.46
N GLY A 192 -10.56 5.22 2.13
CA GLY A 192 -10.44 6.63 1.83
C GLY A 192 -9.38 7.36 2.66
N ARG A 193 -9.08 8.58 2.25
CA ARG A 193 -8.14 9.47 2.93
C ARG A 193 -8.84 10.71 3.42
N VAL A 194 -8.66 11.02 4.69
CA VAL A 194 -9.25 12.19 5.34
C VAL A 194 -8.59 13.46 4.78
N LYS A 195 -9.41 14.45 4.44
CA LYS A 195 -8.90 15.74 3.93
C LYS A 195 -8.13 16.48 5.02
N ARG A 196 -7.13 17.21 4.63
CA ARG A 196 -6.39 18.10 5.54
C ARG A 196 -7.26 19.31 5.89
N GLY A 197 -7.03 19.89 7.08
CA GLY A 197 -7.70 21.14 7.49
C GLY A 197 -9.16 20.97 7.91
N LEU A 198 -9.60 19.77 8.29
CA LEU A 198 -10.92 19.59 8.91
C LEU A 198 -10.99 20.35 10.24
N ARG A 199 -12.17 20.94 10.53
CA ARG A 199 -12.48 21.51 11.84
C ARG A 199 -12.39 20.42 12.92
N ALA A 200 -12.02 20.79 14.12
CA ALA A 200 -11.89 19.84 15.23
C ALA A 200 -13.19 19.05 15.51
N ALA A 201 -14.34 19.69 15.37
CA ALA A 201 -15.65 19.04 15.51
C ALA A 201 -15.88 17.95 14.45
N ASP A 202 -15.57 18.24 13.17
CA ASP A 202 -15.72 17.30 12.08
C ASP A 202 -14.74 16.12 12.24
N GLN A 203 -13.53 16.38 12.73
CA GLN A 203 -12.53 15.34 12.99
C GLN A 203 -12.97 14.40 14.11
N ARG A 204 -13.51 14.94 15.23
CA ARG A 204 -14.08 14.13 16.31
C ARG A 204 -15.26 13.30 15.80
N ARG A 205 -16.21 13.93 15.10
CA ARG A 205 -17.37 13.23 14.55
C ARG A 205 -16.98 12.08 13.62
N LEU A 206 -15.97 12.30 12.78
CA LEU A 206 -15.42 11.25 11.89
C LEU A 206 -14.84 10.10 12.73
N GLY A 207 -14.08 10.39 13.78
CA GLY A 207 -13.52 9.39 14.67
C GLY A 207 -14.59 8.55 15.38
N GLU A 208 -15.65 9.20 15.91
CA GLU A 208 -16.80 8.54 16.53
C GLU A 208 -17.51 7.59 15.56
N VAL A 209 -17.76 8.04 14.32
CA VAL A 209 -18.39 7.21 13.28
C VAL A 209 -17.57 5.98 12.99
N ILE A 210 -16.24 6.11 12.92
CA ILE A 210 -15.34 4.98 12.67
C ILE A 210 -15.35 4.02 13.88
N ALA A 211 -15.24 4.53 15.10
CA ALA A 211 -15.22 3.72 16.31
C ALA A 211 -16.52 2.93 16.52
N THR A 212 -17.66 3.48 16.07
CA THR A 212 -18.99 2.89 16.20
C THR A 212 -19.53 2.28 14.90
N ALA A 213 -18.67 1.98 13.94
CA ALA A 213 -19.09 1.50 12.61
C ALA A 213 -19.81 0.14 12.66
N GLY A 214 -19.43 -0.73 13.61
CA GLY A 214 -20.08 -2.03 13.85
C GLY A 214 -20.02 -2.97 12.64
N VAL A 215 -18.91 -2.97 11.91
CA VAL A 215 -18.71 -3.82 10.73
C VAL A 215 -18.02 -5.12 11.19
N GLY A 216 -18.73 -6.25 11.06
CA GLY A 216 -18.20 -7.59 11.30
C GLY A 216 -17.40 -8.13 10.11
N GLU A 217 -17.35 -9.46 9.98
CA GLU A 217 -16.79 -10.14 8.82
C GLU A 217 -17.61 -9.82 7.57
N LEU A 218 -16.91 -9.40 6.50
CA LEU A 218 -17.51 -9.02 5.22
C LEU A 218 -17.33 -10.08 4.15
N SER A 219 -16.16 -10.71 4.12
CA SER A 219 -15.79 -11.65 3.07
C SER A 219 -14.60 -12.48 3.48
N ARG A 220 -14.57 -13.73 3.00
CA ARG A 220 -13.37 -14.57 2.95
C ARG A 220 -12.84 -14.59 1.53
N VAL A 221 -11.54 -14.38 1.39
CA VAL A 221 -10.87 -14.28 0.09
C VAL A 221 -9.78 -15.32 0.00
N GLN A 222 -9.88 -16.21 -0.98
CA GLN A 222 -8.80 -17.14 -1.32
C GLN A 222 -7.74 -16.41 -2.12
N VAL A 223 -6.51 -16.44 -1.65
CA VAL A 223 -5.34 -15.84 -2.29
C VAL A 223 -4.49 -16.93 -2.93
N SER A 224 -4.43 -16.95 -4.25
CA SER A 224 -3.56 -17.84 -5.04
C SER A 224 -2.49 -17.08 -5.82
N SER A 225 -2.53 -15.75 -5.79
CA SER A 225 -1.56 -14.90 -6.50
C SER A 225 -1.49 -13.52 -5.88
N TYR A 226 -0.41 -12.81 -6.17
CA TYR A 226 -0.24 -11.39 -5.90
C TYR A 226 0.35 -10.70 -7.14
N ARG A 227 0.44 -9.37 -7.13
CA ARG A 227 0.73 -8.60 -8.35
C ARG A 227 1.80 -7.54 -8.11
N LEU A 228 2.65 -7.35 -9.12
CA LEU A 228 3.40 -6.10 -9.27
C LEU A 228 2.51 -5.12 -10.04
N MET A 229 2.26 -3.95 -9.46
CA MET A 229 1.31 -2.95 -9.96
C MET A 229 2.02 -1.65 -10.34
N ARG A 230 1.62 -1.06 -11.46
CA ARG A 230 1.90 0.33 -11.84
C ARG A 230 0.82 1.26 -11.30
N SER A 231 1.20 2.45 -10.83
CA SER A 231 0.29 3.48 -10.35
C SER A 231 0.42 4.75 -11.17
N ASP A 232 -0.54 5.04 -12.02
CA ASP A 232 -0.64 6.30 -12.76
C ASP A 232 -1.52 7.28 -11.99
N LEU A 233 -0.93 8.36 -11.49
CA LEU A 233 -1.66 9.41 -10.78
C LEU A 233 -2.33 10.34 -11.78
N ARG A 234 -3.67 10.35 -11.79
CA ARG A 234 -4.49 11.23 -12.64
C ARG A 234 -5.30 12.21 -11.79
N PRO A 235 -5.74 13.34 -12.34
CA PRO A 235 -6.64 14.25 -11.63
C PRO A 235 -7.90 13.56 -11.10
N SER A 236 -8.43 12.57 -11.84
CA SER A 236 -9.59 11.75 -11.47
C SER A 236 -9.31 10.67 -10.40
N GLY A 237 -8.06 10.56 -9.93
CA GLY A 237 -7.58 9.53 -8.99
C GLY A 237 -6.52 8.63 -9.61
N ALA A 238 -5.90 7.79 -8.77
CA ALA A 238 -4.92 6.82 -9.24
C ALA A 238 -5.59 5.74 -10.11
N VAL A 239 -4.90 5.36 -11.18
CA VAL A 239 -5.24 4.20 -12.02
C VAL A 239 -4.13 3.18 -11.83
N TYR A 240 -4.52 1.94 -11.59
CA TYR A 240 -3.59 0.84 -11.33
C TYR A 240 -3.64 -0.16 -12.50
N THR A 241 -2.45 -0.55 -12.96
CA THR A 241 -2.28 -1.51 -14.06
C THR A 241 -1.34 -2.63 -13.60
N PRO A 242 -1.72 -3.90 -13.71
CA PRO A 242 -0.82 -4.99 -13.36
C PRO A 242 0.34 -5.06 -14.36
N LEU A 243 1.58 -5.07 -13.85
CA LEU A 243 2.80 -5.33 -14.61
C LEU A 243 3.13 -6.82 -14.64
N ALA A 244 2.76 -7.55 -13.59
CA ALA A 244 2.86 -9.00 -13.50
C ALA A 244 1.84 -9.57 -12.52
N VAL A 245 1.41 -10.81 -12.79
CA VAL A 245 0.68 -11.67 -11.85
C VAL A 245 1.66 -12.79 -11.43
N LEU A 246 1.76 -13.02 -10.13
CA LEU A 246 2.76 -13.89 -9.50
C LEU A 246 2.01 -14.93 -8.68
N ASN A 247 2.05 -16.18 -9.12
CA ASN A 247 1.31 -17.26 -8.50
C ASN A 247 2.01 -17.74 -7.23
N LEU A 248 1.21 -18.15 -6.25
CA LEU A 248 1.64 -18.91 -5.09
C LEU A 248 1.56 -20.40 -5.46
N ALA A 249 2.57 -21.18 -5.07
CA ALA A 249 2.66 -22.58 -5.52
C ALA A 249 3.28 -23.50 -4.45
N GLY A 250 3.70 -22.98 -3.30
CA GLY A 250 4.35 -23.72 -2.23
C GLY A 250 3.43 -24.70 -1.51
#